data_27db2fd28823a68aaf2b21c54fa43cab
#
_entry.id   27db2fd28823a68aaf2b21c54fa43cab
#
_cell.length_a   1.000
_cell.length_b   1.000
_cell.length_c   1.000
_cell.angle_alpha   90.00
_cell.angle_beta   90.00
_cell.angle_gamma   90.00
#
_symmetry.space_group_name_H-M   'P 1'
#
loop_
_entity.id
_entity.type
_entity.pdbx_description
1 polymer ?
#
loop_
_entity_poly.entity_id
_entity_poly.type
_entity_poly.pdbx_seq_one_letter_code
_entity_poly.pdbx_strand_id
1 'polypeptide(L)'
;MIKKKDGFQGEQMVVLPPVLIEMEERDELCQSLYITDIGYYPKAEHHHRTREKAIPQYVLIYCVEGDGWYEVDGKRHEVTKNQYFILPAHKPHAYGTQQSWTIYWVHFAGTAAHVYAQGAATPQSINVTINSRIGDRLNIFEEILGTLCAGKELEDMRYASSLLHHFLASMRYLGQFRRAKAQAPTDIVDQAIHYMRENIENRMMMDDVLRYVGYSQSHFNTLFKKRTGVSPITYFNRLKIEHACRLLRTTDMKINMICYKVGIEDPLYFSRLFSKLMGMSPTDYRLIVRRP
;
A
#
# COMPACT_ATOMS: atom_id res chain seq x y z
N MET A 1 22.56 19.44 5.37
CA MET A 1 21.58 18.51 4.78
C MET A 1 20.20 19.14 4.92
N ILE A 2 19.44 19.25 3.83
CA ILE A 2 18.07 19.81 3.86
C ILE A 2 17.17 18.77 4.49
N LYS A 3 16.60 19.07 5.66
CA LYS A 3 15.62 18.22 6.34
C LYS A 3 14.21 18.60 5.84
N LYS A 4 13.44 17.66 5.35
CA LYS A 4 12.10 17.87 4.78
C LYS A 4 11.06 17.12 5.59
N LYS A 5 9.96 17.78 5.95
CA LYS A 5 8.88 17.19 6.75
C LYS A 5 7.78 16.58 5.87
N ASP A 6 7.47 17.22 4.74
CA ASP A 6 6.39 16.93 3.81
C ASP A 6 6.67 17.62 2.46
N GLY A 7 5.75 17.57 1.50
CA GLY A 7 5.89 18.17 0.18
C GLY A 7 6.72 17.30 -0.77
N PHE A 8 6.66 15.97 -0.62
CA PHE A 8 7.32 15.03 -1.54
C PHE A 8 6.51 14.87 -2.82
N GLN A 9 7.19 14.71 -3.94
CA GLN A 9 6.51 14.54 -5.22
C GLN A 9 5.63 13.27 -5.21
N GLY A 10 4.32 13.45 -5.46
CA GLY A 10 3.34 12.37 -5.47
C GLY A 10 2.88 11.94 -4.07
N GLU A 11 3.17 12.72 -3.03
CA GLU A 11 2.61 12.46 -1.70
C GLU A 11 1.08 12.59 -1.71
N GLN A 12 0.46 11.79 -0.88
CA GLN A 12 -0.97 11.87 -0.60
C GLN A 12 -1.13 11.85 0.92
N MET A 13 -1.91 12.79 1.44
CA MET A 13 -2.18 12.81 2.88
C MET A 13 -3.51 13.49 3.20
N VAL A 14 -4.12 13.05 4.28
CA VAL A 14 -5.28 13.67 4.91
C VAL A 14 -4.93 13.95 6.36
N VAL A 15 -5.21 15.17 6.80
CA VAL A 15 -5.17 15.59 8.20
C VAL A 15 -6.59 15.98 8.58
N LEU A 16 -7.17 15.29 9.54
CA LEU A 16 -8.53 15.58 9.98
C LEU A 16 -8.57 16.82 10.89
N PRO A 17 -9.49 17.75 10.65
CA PRO A 17 -9.71 18.88 11.55
C PRO A 17 -10.12 18.43 12.95
N PRO A 18 -9.79 19.19 14.01
CA PRO A 18 -10.15 18.82 15.40
C PRO A 18 -11.62 18.53 15.61
N VAL A 19 -12.51 19.26 14.93
CA VAL A 19 -13.96 19.08 15.04
C VAL A 19 -14.41 17.69 14.57
N LEU A 20 -13.76 17.14 13.53
CA LEU A 20 -14.07 15.79 13.05
C LEU A 20 -13.50 14.72 14.00
N ILE A 21 -12.32 14.96 14.56
CA ILE A 21 -11.74 14.08 15.58
C ILE A 21 -12.65 14.00 16.82
N GLU A 22 -13.18 15.12 17.28
CA GLU A 22 -14.15 15.15 18.38
C GLU A 22 -15.45 14.37 18.06
N MET A 23 -15.88 14.37 16.79
CA MET A 23 -17.02 13.56 16.36
C MET A 23 -16.70 12.06 16.42
N GLU A 24 -15.52 11.64 15.95
CA GLU A 24 -15.07 10.25 16.03
C GLU A 24 -14.93 9.77 17.48
N GLU A 25 -14.41 10.60 18.38
CA GLU A 25 -14.27 10.29 19.81
C GLU A 25 -15.60 10.01 20.51
N ARG A 26 -16.69 10.62 20.01
CA ARG A 26 -18.05 10.46 20.59
C ARG A 26 -18.89 9.42 19.85
N ASP A 27 -18.45 8.98 18.69
CA ASP A 27 -19.19 7.99 17.88
C ASP A 27 -18.96 6.58 18.39
N GLU A 28 -20.02 5.78 18.50
CA GLU A 28 -19.98 4.41 19.05
C GLU A 28 -19.08 3.46 18.27
N LEU A 29 -18.93 3.65 16.94
CA LEU A 29 -18.07 2.81 16.11
C LEU A 29 -16.62 3.32 16.10
N CYS A 30 -16.44 4.64 16.01
CA CYS A 30 -15.12 5.25 15.87
C CYS A 30 -14.35 5.33 17.20
N GLN A 31 -15.01 5.55 18.35
CA GLN A 31 -14.35 5.80 19.63
C GLN A 31 -13.35 4.73 20.05
N SER A 32 -13.50 3.50 19.54
CA SER A 32 -12.56 2.42 19.84
C SER A 32 -11.26 2.55 19.07
N LEU A 33 -11.31 3.06 17.84
CA LEU A 33 -10.15 3.26 16.97
C LEU A 33 -10.50 4.24 15.86
N TYR A 34 -9.82 5.37 15.80
CA TYR A 34 -10.04 6.41 14.79
C TYR A 34 -8.73 6.99 14.27
N ILE A 35 -8.80 7.62 13.10
CA ILE A 35 -7.68 8.21 12.38
C ILE A 35 -7.66 9.71 12.65
N THR A 36 -6.49 10.27 12.91
CA THR A 36 -6.31 11.73 12.95
C THR A 36 -5.58 12.24 11.70
N ASP A 37 -4.63 11.46 11.22
CA ASP A 37 -3.82 11.79 10.05
C ASP A 37 -3.45 10.47 9.33
N ILE A 38 -3.41 10.50 8.01
CA ILE A 38 -3.04 9.34 7.21
C ILE A 38 -2.34 9.80 5.93
N GLY A 39 -1.37 9.03 5.45
CA GLY A 39 -0.72 9.40 4.19
C GLY A 39 0.22 8.35 3.62
N TYR A 40 0.63 8.65 2.40
CA TYR A 40 1.57 7.91 1.60
C TYR A 40 2.64 8.86 1.08
N TYR A 41 3.91 8.57 1.35
CA TYR A 41 5.05 9.34 0.87
C TYR A 41 5.92 8.48 -0.03
N PRO A 42 5.81 8.64 -1.37
CA PRO A 42 6.68 7.95 -2.31
C PRO A 42 8.05 8.61 -2.35
N LYS A 43 9.12 7.79 -2.29
CA LYS A 43 10.52 8.23 -2.44
C LYS A 43 10.84 9.52 -1.68
N ALA A 44 10.40 9.58 -0.43
CA ALA A 44 10.60 10.75 0.43
C ALA A 44 12.08 10.91 0.77
N GLU A 45 12.77 11.76 0.02
CA GLU A 45 14.20 12.06 0.20
C GLU A 45 14.41 12.97 1.40
N HIS A 46 15.41 12.64 2.23
CA HIS A 46 15.79 13.42 3.42
C HIS A 46 14.63 13.73 4.36
N HIS A 47 13.61 12.85 4.38
CA HIS A 47 12.49 12.99 5.29
C HIS A 47 12.98 13.02 6.73
N HIS A 48 12.54 14.01 7.50
CA HIS A 48 12.93 14.16 8.89
C HIS A 48 11.82 14.84 9.68
N ARG A 49 11.30 14.15 10.68
CA ARG A 49 10.29 14.67 11.60
C ARG A 49 10.77 14.53 13.03
N THR A 50 10.74 15.61 13.80
CA THR A 50 11.02 15.60 15.24
C THR A 50 9.81 16.16 15.97
N ARG A 51 9.38 15.48 17.01
CA ARG A 51 8.32 15.89 17.93
C ARG A 51 8.89 15.92 19.35
N GLU A 52 9.39 17.09 19.76
CA GLU A 52 9.89 17.32 21.11
C GLU A 52 8.74 17.26 22.13
N LYS A 53 7.57 17.76 21.75
CA LYS A 53 6.34 17.62 22.53
C LYS A 53 5.63 16.34 22.14
N ALA A 54 5.26 15.54 23.14
CA ALA A 54 4.48 14.34 22.97
C ALA A 54 3.12 14.65 22.32
N ILE A 55 2.65 13.74 21.47
CA ILE A 55 1.31 13.79 20.87
C ILE A 55 0.44 12.66 21.44
N PRO A 56 -0.89 12.85 21.53
CA PRO A 56 -1.76 11.84 22.14
C PRO A 56 -2.02 10.62 21.24
N GLN A 57 -1.64 10.68 19.97
CA GLN A 57 -1.86 9.61 19.00
C GLN A 57 -0.69 8.63 18.94
N TYR A 58 -0.98 7.40 18.56
CA TYR A 58 -0.01 6.44 18.06
C TYR A 58 0.32 6.76 16.59
N VAL A 59 1.56 6.48 16.17
CA VAL A 59 1.99 6.69 14.78
C VAL A 59 2.53 5.37 14.22
N LEU A 60 1.78 4.75 13.31
CA LEU A 60 2.29 3.63 12.54
C LEU A 60 3.02 4.16 11.31
N ILE A 61 4.21 3.62 11.04
CA ILE A 61 4.96 3.81 9.81
C ILE A 61 5.32 2.44 9.24
N TYR A 62 4.96 2.20 7.98
CA TYR A 62 5.28 0.99 7.23
C TYR A 62 6.18 1.34 6.05
N CYS A 63 7.43 0.88 6.08
CA CYS A 63 8.41 1.08 5.03
C CYS A 63 8.25 0.01 3.95
N VAL A 64 7.87 0.41 2.74
CA VAL A 64 7.68 -0.50 1.61
C VAL A 64 8.86 -0.49 0.63
N GLU A 65 9.70 0.57 0.66
CA GLU A 65 10.91 0.68 -0.16
C GLU A 65 11.93 1.60 0.55
N GLY A 66 13.22 1.32 0.36
CA GLY A 66 14.29 2.07 1.01
C GLY A 66 14.48 1.72 2.48
N ASP A 67 15.08 2.64 3.22
CA ASP A 67 15.41 2.49 4.63
C ASP A 67 15.27 3.83 5.38
N GLY A 68 15.14 3.73 6.69
CA GLY A 68 15.02 4.89 7.56
C GLY A 68 15.33 4.54 9.01
N TRP A 69 15.01 5.45 9.90
CA TRP A 69 15.24 5.30 11.32
C TRP A 69 14.15 6.01 12.13
N TYR A 70 14.01 5.62 13.37
CA TYR A 70 13.26 6.37 14.37
C TYR A 70 13.94 6.32 15.73
N GLU A 71 13.59 7.29 16.56
CA GLU A 71 14.09 7.42 17.93
C GLU A 71 12.92 7.64 18.88
N VAL A 72 12.88 6.83 19.94
CA VAL A 72 11.91 6.92 21.03
C VAL A 72 12.55 6.43 22.32
N ASP A 73 12.24 7.06 23.45
CA ASP A 73 12.84 6.75 24.76
C ASP A 73 14.39 6.80 24.74
N GLY A 74 14.98 7.69 23.95
CA GLY A 74 16.44 7.83 23.79
C GLY A 74 17.10 6.67 23.03
N LYS A 75 16.32 5.76 22.45
CA LYS A 75 16.83 4.63 21.65
C LYS A 75 16.53 4.84 20.18
N ARG A 76 17.58 4.68 19.36
CA ARG A 76 17.49 4.71 17.92
C ARG A 76 17.34 3.30 17.35
N HIS A 77 16.42 3.17 16.41
CA HIS A 77 16.13 1.94 15.69
C HIS A 77 16.23 2.20 14.18
N GLU A 78 16.90 1.30 13.47
CA GLU A 78 16.92 1.31 12.00
C GLU A 78 15.73 0.51 11.46
N VAL A 79 15.21 0.96 10.32
CA VAL A 79 14.03 0.38 9.64
C VAL A 79 14.38 0.15 8.19
N THR A 80 14.05 -1.03 7.69
CA THR A 80 14.29 -1.40 6.31
C THR A 80 12.99 -1.80 5.60
N LYS A 81 13.08 -2.04 4.30
CA LYS A 81 11.96 -2.49 3.47
C LYS A 81 11.18 -3.65 4.12
N ASN A 82 9.86 -3.58 4.05
CA ASN A 82 8.90 -4.53 4.62
C ASN A 82 8.89 -4.60 6.16
N GLN A 83 9.37 -3.55 6.81
CA GLN A 83 9.23 -3.39 8.26
C GLN A 83 8.24 -2.26 8.58
N TYR A 84 7.54 -2.45 9.69
CA TYR A 84 6.72 -1.40 10.29
C TYR A 84 7.04 -1.26 11.77
N PHE A 85 6.69 -0.12 12.32
CA PHE A 85 6.74 0.16 13.74
C PHE A 85 5.58 1.08 14.13
N ILE A 86 5.25 1.10 15.42
CA ILE A 86 4.24 1.99 15.97
C ILE A 86 4.88 2.79 17.10
N LEU A 87 5.03 4.08 16.90
CA LEU A 87 5.46 5.01 17.92
C LEU A 87 4.37 5.17 18.97
N PRO A 88 4.71 5.08 20.26
CA PRO A 88 3.73 5.18 21.32
C PRO A 88 3.16 6.59 21.45
N ALA A 89 1.90 6.66 21.83
CA ALA A 89 1.25 7.91 22.22
C ALA A 89 1.93 8.50 23.46
N HIS A 90 1.82 9.81 23.63
CA HIS A 90 2.33 10.55 24.82
C HIS A 90 3.85 10.45 25.02
N LYS A 91 4.63 10.17 23.95
CA LYS A 91 6.09 10.15 24.01
C LYS A 91 6.70 11.03 22.94
N PRO A 92 7.74 11.81 23.28
CA PRO A 92 8.57 12.49 22.29
C PRO A 92 9.25 11.47 21.38
N HIS A 93 9.35 11.80 20.08
CA HIS A 93 9.96 10.92 19.11
C HIS A 93 10.49 11.67 17.88
N ALA A 94 11.40 11.03 17.17
CA ALA A 94 11.86 11.50 15.87
C ALA A 94 11.94 10.33 14.90
N TYR A 95 11.80 10.59 13.59
CA TYR A 95 11.98 9.59 12.55
C TYR A 95 12.36 10.24 11.22
N GLY A 96 12.91 9.45 10.32
CA GLY A 96 13.32 9.94 9.01
C GLY A 96 14.18 8.97 8.23
N THR A 97 14.76 9.47 7.15
CA THR A 97 15.73 8.73 6.33
C THR A 97 16.92 9.63 5.98
N GLN A 98 18.08 9.03 5.77
CA GLN A 98 19.26 9.74 5.27
C GLN A 98 19.25 9.85 3.74
N GLN A 99 18.67 8.88 3.06
CA GLN A 99 18.57 8.85 1.59
C GLN A 99 17.13 9.07 1.14
N SER A 100 16.42 8.00 0.94
CA SER A 100 15.00 8.02 0.60
C SER A 100 14.30 6.76 1.08
N TRP A 101 13.03 6.87 1.38
CA TRP A 101 12.13 5.74 1.63
C TRP A 101 10.75 5.99 1.05
N THR A 102 10.02 4.92 0.80
CA THR A 102 8.60 4.97 0.47
C THR A 102 7.83 4.40 1.64
N ILE A 103 6.94 5.19 2.22
CA ILE A 103 6.22 4.81 3.45
C ILE A 103 4.72 5.04 3.32
N TYR A 104 3.97 4.17 3.99
CA TYR A 104 2.59 4.39 4.41
C TYR A 104 2.60 4.72 5.90
N TRP A 105 1.86 5.74 6.30
CA TRP A 105 1.83 6.16 7.68
C TRP A 105 0.42 6.57 8.11
N VAL A 106 0.07 6.29 9.36
CA VAL A 106 -1.22 6.67 9.96
C VAL A 106 -1.05 7.02 11.42
N HIS A 107 -1.62 8.15 11.81
CA HIS A 107 -1.82 8.52 13.20
C HIS A 107 -3.21 8.08 13.62
N PHE A 108 -3.29 7.41 14.75
CA PHE A 108 -4.54 6.86 15.23
C PHE A 108 -4.63 6.93 16.76
N ALA A 109 -5.85 6.97 17.25
CA ALA A 109 -6.16 6.97 18.68
C ALA A 109 -7.42 6.13 18.93
N GLY A 110 -7.90 6.12 20.17
CA GLY A 110 -9.08 5.37 20.57
C GLY A 110 -8.80 4.39 21.70
N THR A 111 -9.87 3.88 22.31
CA THR A 111 -9.78 3.02 23.50
C THR A 111 -9.07 1.68 23.24
N ALA A 112 -9.12 1.16 21.99
CA ALA A 112 -8.46 -0.07 21.57
C ALA A 112 -7.08 0.16 20.89
N ALA A 113 -6.66 1.40 20.67
CA ALA A 113 -5.42 1.72 19.95
C ALA A 113 -4.18 1.07 20.58
N HIS A 114 -4.10 1.06 21.92
CA HIS A 114 -3.00 0.45 22.68
C HIS A 114 -2.83 -1.05 22.40
N VAL A 115 -3.92 -1.78 22.09
CA VAL A 115 -3.90 -3.22 21.80
C VAL A 115 -3.09 -3.48 20.52
N TYR A 116 -3.29 -2.67 19.50
CA TYR A 116 -2.56 -2.79 18.22
C TYR A 116 -1.09 -2.35 18.35
N ALA A 117 -0.83 -1.36 19.19
CA ALA A 117 0.53 -0.83 19.41
C ALA A 117 1.42 -1.73 20.28
N GLN A 118 0.82 -2.64 21.04
CA GLN A 118 1.56 -3.51 21.97
C GLN A 118 2.66 -4.33 21.27
N GLY A 119 3.92 -4.15 21.69
CA GLY A 119 5.07 -4.85 21.13
C GLY A 119 5.58 -4.31 19.79
N ALA A 120 4.91 -3.31 19.20
CA ALA A 120 5.29 -2.72 17.91
C ALA A 120 6.14 -1.46 18.03
N ALA A 121 6.60 -1.09 19.22
CA ALA A 121 7.58 -0.01 19.41
C ALA A 121 8.99 -0.38 18.92
N THR A 122 9.24 -1.67 18.64
CA THR A 122 10.42 -2.16 17.91
C THR A 122 10.04 -2.53 16.48
N PRO A 123 10.99 -2.50 15.50
CA PRO A 123 10.69 -2.84 14.12
C PRO A 123 10.10 -4.25 13.97
N GLN A 124 8.96 -4.37 13.34
CA GLN A 124 8.26 -5.61 13.07
C GLN A 124 8.42 -5.97 11.59
N SER A 125 8.91 -7.16 11.30
CA SER A 125 9.14 -7.61 9.92
C SER A 125 7.92 -8.29 9.33
N ILE A 126 7.51 -7.87 8.15
CA ILE A 126 6.54 -8.56 7.32
C ILE A 126 7.33 -9.37 6.29
N ASN A 127 7.66 -10.62 6.65
CA ASN A 127 8.40 -11.49 5.74
C ASN A 127 7.65 -11.68 4.42
N VAL A 128 8.33 -11.40 3.31
CA VAL A 128 7.79 -11.61 1.96
C VAL A 128 7.78 -13.12 1.68
N THR A 129 6.62 -13.71 1.75
CA THR A 129 6.36 -15.11 1.39
C THR A 129 5.17 -15.15 0.45
N ILE A 130 4.94 -16.29 -0.19
CA ILE A 130 3.75 -16.52 -1.04
C ILE A 130 2.45 -16.08 -0.34
N ASN A 131 2.38 -16.23 0.98
CA ASN A 131 1.22 -15.88 1.79
C ASN A 131 1.36 -14.54 2.55
N SER A 132 2.30 -13.67 2.15
CA SER A 132 2.53 -12.40 2.87
C SER A 132 1.34 -11.43 2.79
N ARG A 133 0.54 -11.52 1.73
CA ARG A 133 -0.65 -10.69 1.49
C ARG A 133 -0.36 -9.19 1.60
N ILE A 134 0.84 -8.76 1.15
CA ILE A 134 1.24 -7.34 1.18
C ILE A 134 0.28 -6.50 0.36
N GLY A 135 -0.06 -6.94 -0.86
CA GLY A 135 -1.00 -6.24 -1.73
C GLY A 135 -2.39 -6.06 -1.08
N ASP A 136 -2.90 -7.08 -0.39
CA ASP A 136 -4.19 -6.98 0.31
C ASP A 136 -4.15 -5.87 1.39
N ARG A 137 -3.03 -5.74 2.16
CA ARG A 137 -2.86 -4.68 3.16
C ARG A 137 -2.77 -3.29 2.54
N LEU A 138 -1.99 -3.17 1.47
CA LEU A 138 -1.84 -1.89 0.79
C LEU A 138 -3.17 -1.44 0.18
N ASN A 139 -3.96 -2.36 -0.39
CA ASN A 139 -5.29 -2.05 -0.91
C ASN A 139 -6.22 -1.54 0.21
N ILE A 140 -6.22 -2.16 1.40
CA ILE A 140 -7.01 -1.68 2.54
C ILE A 140 -6.56 -0.25 2.91
N PHE A 141 -5.27 0.00 2.99
CA PHE A 141 -4.76 1.33 3.34
C PHE A 141 -5.13 2.39 2.28
N GLU A 142 -4.97 2.05 1.00
CA GLU A 142 -5.33 2.93 -0.12
C GLU A 142 -6.84 3.22 -0.14
N GLU A 143 -7.68 2.25 0.26
CA GLU A 143 -9.12 2.41 0.38
C GLU A 143 -9.48 3.38 1.52
N ILE A 144 -8.83 3.26 2.69
CA ILE A 144 -8.99 4.22 3.79
C ILE A 144 -8.62 5.64 3.32
N LEU A 145 -7.42 5.79 2.73
CA LEU A 145 -6.93 7.09 2.27
C LEU A 145 -7.85 7.68 1.20
N GLY A 146 -8.31 6.88 0.25
CA GLY A 146 -9.23 7.29 -0.80
C GLY A 146 -10.59 7.73 -0.25
N THR A 147 -11.15 7.01 0.74
CA THR A 147 -12.39 7.37 1.42
C THR A 147 -12.29 8.74 2.07
N LEU A 148 -11.25 8.97 2.88
CA LEU A 148 -11.04 10.23 3.59
C LEU A 148 -10.62 11.40 2.68
N CYS A 149 -10.09 11.12 1.48
CA CYS A 149 -9.88 12.13 0.44
C CYS A 149 -11.18 12.55 -0.25
N ALA A 150 -12.09 11.59 -0.47
CA ALA A 150 -13.34 11.81 -1.21
C ALA A 150 -14.44 12.47 -0.36
N GLY A 151 -14.54 12.11 0.92
CA GLY A 151 -15.55 12.60 1.86
C GLY A 151 -15.03 12.71 3.27
N LYS A 152 -15.74 13.46 4.12
CA LYS A 152 -15.45 13.64 5.55
C LYS A 152 -16.75 13.67 6.36
N GLU A 153 -17.76 12.97 5.87
CA GLU A 153 -18.99 12.76 6.62
C GLU A 153 -18.80 11.66 7.68
N LEU A 154 -19.67 11.60 8.64
CA LEU A 154 -19.56 10.60 9.72
C LEU A 154 -19.54 9.17 9.20
N GLU A 155 -20.29 8.86 8.14
CA GLU A 155 -20.27 7.53 7.51
C GLU A 155 -18.94 7.20 6.86
N ASP A 156 -18.24 8.16 6.24
CA ASP A 156 -16.90 7.97 5.70
C ASP A 156 -15.90 7.65 6.83
N MET A 157 -16.00 8.35 7.95
CA MET A 157 -15.17 8.12 9.14
C MET A 157 -15.43 6.76 9.78
N ARG A 158 -16.70 6.35 9.91
CA ARG A 158 -17.09 5.01 10.39
C ARG A 158 -16.53 3.90 9.51
N TYR A 159 -16.62 4.08 8.18
CA TYR A 159 -16.07 3.13 7.23
C TYR A 159 -14.53 3.07 7.32
N ALA A 160 -13.85 4.21 7.34
CA ALA A 160 -12.39 4.31 7.50
C ALA A 160 -11.93 3.68 8.83
N SER A 161 -12.63 3.92 9.94
CA SER A 161 -12.37 3.31 11.25
C SER A 161 -12.46 1.77 11.17
N SER A 162 -13.52 1.25 10.55
CA SER A 162 -13.71 -0.20 10.39
C SER A 162 -12.58 -0.83 9.57
N LEU A 163 -12.16 -0.18 8.49
CA LEU A 163 -11.01 -0.61 7.67
C LEU A 163 -9.68 -0.48 8.43
N LEU A 164 -9.51 0.54 9.28
CA LEU A 164 -8.32 0.69 10.12
C LEU A 164 -8.18 -0.47 11.11
N HIS A 165 -9.28 -0.92 11.73
CA HIS A 165 -9.28 -2.13 12.55
C HIS A 165 -8.77 -3.33 11.75
N HIS A 166 -9.26 -3.53 10.52
CA HIS A 166 -8.82 -4.62 9.65
C HIS A 166 -7.34 -4.49 9.27
N PHE A 167 -6.91 -3.28 8.89
CA PHE A 167 -5.53 -2.99 8.52
C PHE A 167 -4.56 -3.30 9.69
N LEU A 168 -4.82 -2.73 10.87
CA LEU A 168 -3.97 -2.96 12.05
C LEU A 168 -4.00 -4.41 12.52
N ALA A 169 -5.16 -5.09 12.44
CA ALA A 169 -5.27 -6.52 12.72
C ALA A 169 -4.40 -7.35 11.75
N SER A 170 -4.34 -6.98 10.48
CA SER A 170 -3.50 -7.64 9.49
C SER A 170 -1.99 -7.52 9.77
N MET A 171 -1.58 -6.46 10.46
CA MET A 171 -0.22 -6.24 10.95
C MET A 171 0.04 -6.97 12.26
N ARG A 172 -0.82 -6.80 13.24
CA ARG A 172 -0.68 -7.35 14.59
C ARG A 172 -0.81 -8.86 14.65
N TYR A 173 -1.79 -9.40 13.92
CA TYR A 173 -2.13 -10.83 13.91
C TYR A 173 -1.73 -11.48 12.59
N LEU A 174 -0.45 -11.30 12.23
CA LEU A 174 0.09 -11.73 10.93
C LEU A 174 -0.12 -13.23 10.66
N GLY A 175 0.01 -14.08 11.68
CA GLY A 175 -0.21 -15.51 11.55
C GLY A 175 -1.66 -15.86 11.24
N GLN A 176 -2.63 -15.22 11.89
CA GLN A 176 -4.06 -15.40 11.67
C GLN A 176 -4.46 -14.87 10.29
N PHE A 177 -4.00 -13.67 9.95
CA PHE A 177 -4.26 -13.04 8.66
C PHE A 177 -3.78 -13.92 7.48
N ARG A 178 -2.61 -14.55 7.64
CA ARG A 178 -2.07 -15.50 6.65
C ARG A 178 -2.86 -16.81 6.60
N ARG A 179 -3.18 -17.40 7.76
CA ARG A 179 -3.92 -18.66 7.86
C ARG A 179 -5.33 -18.58 7.31
N ALA A 180 -6.03 -17.46 7.50
CA ALA A 180 -7.38 -17.27 6.97
C ALA A 180 -7.47 -17.48 5.45
N LYS A 181 -6.37 -17.27 4.71
CA LYS A 181 -6.30 -17.53 3.26
C LYS A 181 -5.60 -18.87 2.94
N ALA A 182 -4.79 -19.41 3.87
CA ALA A 182 -4.09 -20.67 3.68
C ALA A 182 -4.97 -21.91 3.88
N GLN A 183 -6.14 -21.78 4.52
CA GLN A 183 -7.14 -22.86 4.68
C GLN A 183 -8.09 -23.01 3.48
N ALA A 184 -8.13 -22.03 2.56
CA ALA A 184 -8.61 -22.34 1.22
C ALA A 184 -7.54 -23.24 0.57
N PRO A 185 -7.89 -24.37 -0.07
CA PRO A 185 -6.95 -25.11 -0.90
C PRO A 185 -6.33 -24.06 -1.81
N THR A 186 -4.98 -23.95 -1.78
CA THR A 186 -4.26 -22.87 -2.48
C THR A 186 -4.54 -23.10 -3.96
N ASP A 187 -5.60 -22.46 -4.44
CA ASP A 187 -6.02 -22.59 -5.83
C ASP A 187 -4.83 -22.19 -6.66
N ILE A 188 -4.40 -23.05 -7.54
CA ILE A 188 -3.27 -22.84 -8.44
C ILE A 188 -3.40 -21.52 -9.20
N VAL A 189 -4.64 -21.06 -9.42
CA VAL A 189 -4.98 -19.79 -10.05
C VAL A 189 -4.63 -18.63 -9.14
N ASP A 190 -4.92 -18.72 -7.84
CA ASP A 190 -4.56 -17.67 -6.86
C ASP A 190 -3.04 -17.57 -6.69
N GLN A 191 -2.32 -18.70 -6.72
CA GLN A 191 -0.85 -18.72 -6.74
C GLN A 191 -0.29 -18.03 -7.98
N ALA A 192 -0.83 -18.32 -9.15
CA ALA A 192 -0.42 -17.71 -10.40
C ALA A 192 -0.68 -16.19 -10.41
N ILE A 193 -1.85 -15.76 -9.93
CA ILE A 193 -2.19 -14.33 -9.83
C ILE A 193 -1.23 -13.61 -8.88
N HIS A 194 -0.92 -14.22 -7.74
CA HIS A 194 0.04 -13.66 -6.80
C HIS A 194 1.42 -13.52 -7.45
N TYR A 195 1.92 -14.57 -8.10
CA TYR A 195 3.19 -14.55 -8.80
C TYR A 195 3.25 -13.49 -9.91
N MET A 196 2.16 -13.33 -10.68
CA MET A 196 2.03 -12.29 -11.69
C MET A 196 2.12 -10.88 -11.09
N ARG A 197 1.50 -10.62 -9.94
CA ARG A 197 1.51 -9.32 -9.26
C ARG A 197 2.89 -8.96 -8.70
N GLU A 198 3.55 -9.91 -8.05
CA GLU A 198 4.88 -9.71 -7.47
C GLU A 198 5.97 -9.47 -8.54
N ASN A 199 5.74 -9.97 -9.77
CA ASN A 199 6.69 -9.86 -10.86
C ASN A 199 6.24 -8.91 -11.98
N ILE A 200 5.30 -8.01 -11.71
CA ILE A 200 4.68 -7.15 -12.74
C ILE A 200 5.67 -6.18 -13.38
N GLU A 201 6.69 -5.76 -12.64
CA GLU A 201 7.78 -4.89 -13.13
C GLU A 201 8.90 -5.69 -13.78
N ASN A 202 8.90 -7.00 -13.63
CA ASN A 202 9.88 -7.87 -14.24
C ASN A 202 9.44 -8.27 -15.66
N ARG A 203 10.43 -8.62 -16.47
CA ARG A 203 10.22 -9.17 -17.81
C ARG A 203 9.73 -10.63 -17.71
N MET A 204 8.50 -10.81 -17.22
CA MET A 204 7.92 -12.14 -16.99
C MET A 204 7.16 -12.60 -18.23
N MET A 205 7.46 -13.82 -18.65
CA MET A 205 6.76 -14.54 -19.70
C MET A 205 5.73 -15.51 -19.10
N MET A 206 4.77 -15.95 -19.89
CA MET A 206 3.78 -16.93 -19.43
C MET A 206 4.42 -18.26 -19.00
N ASP A 207 5.51 -18.64 -19.66
CA ASP A 207 6.29 -19.85 -19.30
C ASP A 207 6.87 -19.79 -17.88
N ASP A 208 7.18 -18.59 -17.38
CA ASP A 208 7.64 -18.42 -16.00
C ASP A 208 6.52 -18.72 -15.01
N VAL A 209 5.28 -18.29 -15.34
CA VAL A 209 4.09 -18.60 -14.56
C VAL A 209 3.84 -20.10 -14.56
N LEU A 210 3.91 -20.75 -15.74
CA LEU A 210 3.68 -22.21 -15.88
C LEU A 210 4.73 -23.02 -15.11
N ARG A 211 6.00 -22.62 -15.16
CA ARG A 211 7.07 -23.23 -14.35
C ARG A 211 6.81 -23.07 -12.85
N TYR A 212 6.38 -21.88 -12.44
CA TYR A 212 6.09 -21.60 -11.03
C TYR A 212 4.94 -22.44 -10.49
N VAL A 213 3.85 -22.59 -11.26
CA VAL A 213 2.68 -23.36 -10.84
C VAL A 213 2.80 -24.86 -11.06
N GLY A 214 3.76 -25.33 -11.89
CA GLY A 214 4.02 -26.75 -12.15
C GLY A 214 2.96 -27.45 -12.98
N TYR A 215 2.22 -26.71 -13.83
CA TYR A 215 1.14 -27.26 -14.67
C TYR A 215 1.41 -27.09 -16.15
N SER A 216 0.84 -27.98 -16.98
CA SER A 216 0.85 -27.80 -18.42
C SER A 216 0.00 -26.60 -18.83
N GLN A 217 0.39 -25.93 -19.90
CA GLN A 217 -0.30 -24.71 -20.40
C GLN A 217 -1.79 -24.95 -20.66
N SER A 218 -2.16 -26.08 -21.28
CA SER A 218 -3.55 -26.39 -21.59
C SER A 218 -4.41 -26.54 -20.33
N HIS A 219 -3.90 -27.30 -19.35
CA HIS A 219 -4.61 -27.56 -18.09
C HIS A 219 -4.74 -26.26 -17.28
N PHE A 220 -3.64 -25.50 -17.15
CA PHE A 220 -3.64 -24.22 -16.44
C PHE A 220 -4.61 -23.22 -17.09
N ASN A 221 -4.60 -23.06 -18.41
CA ASN A 221 -5.53 -22.18 -19.13
C ASN A 221 -7.00 -22.51 -18.85
N THR A 222 -7.34 -23.80 -18.81
CA THR A 222 -8.70 -24.26 -18.52
C THR A 222 -9.11 -23.90 -17.09
N LEU A 223 -8.26 -24.20 -16.09
CA LEU A 223 -8.53 -23.88 -14.69
C LEU A 223 -8.63 -22.37 -14.47
N PHE A 224 -7.67 -21.62 -15.03
CA PHE A 224 -7.61 -20.18 -14.87
C PHE A 224 -8.85 -19.49 -15.49
N LYS A 225 -9.22 -19.88 -16.70
CA LYS A 225 -10.42 -19.33 -17.37
C LYS A 225 -11.70 -19.69 -16.64
N LYS A 226 -11.81 -20.92 -16.11
CA LYS A 226 -12.96 -21.35 -15.29
C LYS A 226 -13.10 -20.48 -14.03
N ARG A 227 -11.98 -20.09 -13.40
CA ARG A 227 -11.96 -19.34 -12.14
C ARG A 227 -12.12 -17.84 -12.33
N THR A 228 -11.49 -17.24 -13.37
CA THR A 228 -11.38 -15.79 -13.58
C THR A 228 -12.25 -15.26 -14.72
N GLY A 229 -12.82 -16.14 -15.53
CA GLY A 229 -13.59 -15.79 -16.74
C GLY A 229 -12.73 -15.40 -17.95
N VAL A 230 -11.41 -15.23 -17.79
CA VAL A 230 -10.49 -14.79 -18.86
C VAL A 230 -9.24 -15.67 -18.92
N SER A 231 -8.50 -15.61 -20.04
CA SER A 231 -7.25 -16.35 -20.15
C SER A 231 -6.17 -15.74 -19.24
N PRO A 232 -5.15 -16.52 -18.80
CA PRO A 232 -4.03 -16.02 -17.99
C PRO A 232 -3.33 -14.82 -18.62
N ILE A 233 -3.05 -14.86 -19.92
CA ILE A 233 -2.38 -13.77 -20.63
C ILE A 233 -3.25 -12.48 -20.66
N THR A 234 -4.56 -12.65 -20.83
CA THR A 234 -5.51 -11.53 -20.80
C THR A 234 -5.53 -10.89 -19.41
N TYR A 235 -5.55 -11.72 -18.37
CA TYR A 235 -5.51 -11.27 -16.98
C TYR A 235 -4.20 -10.54 -16.66
N PHE A 236 -3.07 -11.12 -17.06
CA PHE A 236 -1.75 -10.54 -16.84
C PHE A 236 -1.59 -9.18 -17.55
N ASN A 237 -2.07 -9.08 -18.79
CA ASN A 237 -2.09 -7.82 -19.52
C ASN A 237 -2.95 -6.75 -18.84
N ARG A 238 -4.08 -7.11 -18.23
CA ARG A 238 -4.88 -6.19 -17.41
C ARG A 238 -4.09 -5.67 -16.22
N LEU A 239 -3.43 -6.55 -15.47
CA LEU A 239 -2.59 -6.14 -14.34
C LEU A 239 -1.48 -5.16 -14.75
N LYS A 240 -0.81 -5.42 -15.90
CA LYS A 240 0.22 -4.51 -16.45
C LYS A 240 -0.35 -3.13 -16.76
N ILE A 241 -1.53 -3.06 -17.37
CA ILE A 241 -2.19 -1.79 -17.69
C ILE A 241 -2.67 -1.06 -16.43
N GLU A 242 -3.22 -1.76 -15.45
CA GLU A 242 -3.57 -1.19 -14.14
C GLU A 242 -2.34 -0.57 -13.46
N HIS A 243 -1.21 -1.28 -13.49
CA HIS A 243 0.04 -0.74 -12.97
C HIS A 243 0.54 0.48 -13.77
N ALA A 244 0.42 0.45 -15.10
CA ALA A 244 0.74 1.59 -15.97
C ALA A 244 -0.15 2.81 -15.64
N CYS A 245 -1.45 2.62 -15.41
CA CYS A 245 -2.37 3.68 -14.97
C CYS A 245 -1.90 4.34 -13.67
N ARG A 246 -1.45 3.54 -12.70
CA ARG A 246 -0.89 4.04 -11.45
C ARG A 246 0.35 4.90 -11.71
N LEU A 247 1.32 4.41 -12.51
CA LEU A 247 2.52 5.15 -12.85
C LEU A 247 2.22 6.44 -13.64
N LEU A 248 1.25 6.41 -14.55
CA LEU A 248 0.81 7.59 -15.30
C LEU A 248 0.24 8.67 -14.38
N ARG A 249 -0.46 8.27 -13.33
CA ARG A 249 -1.07 9.17 -12.34
C ARG A 249 -0.04 9.75 -11.37
N THR A 250 0.91 8.91 -10.89
CA THR A 250 1.79 9.24 -9.75
C THR A 250 3.21 9.64 -10.14
N THR A 251 3.60 9.55 -11.42
CA THR A 251 4.97 9.83 -11.85
C THR A 251 5.04 10.61 -13.16
N ASP A 252 6.11 11.41 -13.37
CA ASP A 252 6.38 12.12 -14.63
C ASP A 252 7.17 11.27 -15.63
N MET A 253 7.25 9.96 -15.41
CA MET A 253 7.95 9.07 -16.33
C MET A 253 7.40 9.18 -17.74
N LYS A 254 8.28 9.19 -18.74
CA LYS A 254 7.90 9.12 -20.17
C LYS A 254 7.11 7.83 -20.41
N ILE A 255 6.13 7.87 -21.31
CA ILE A 255 5.25 6.72 -21.60
C ILE A 255 6.07 5.49 -22.01
N ASN A 256 7.13 5.67 -22.80
CA ASN A 256 8.02 4.57 -23.16
C ASN A 256 8.71 3.93 -21.93
N MET A 257 9.09 4.75 -20.96
CA MET A 257 9.69 4.23 -19.72
C MET A 257 8.67 3.45 -18.88
N ILE A 258 7.42 3.90 -18.85
CA ILE A 258 6.32 3.15 -18.18
C ILE A 258 6.10 1.83 -18.92
N CYS A 259 6.09 1.82 -20.25
CA CYS A 259 5.99 0.62 -21.05
C CYS A 259 7.03 -0.44 -20.63
N TYR A 260 8.30 -0.05 -20.57
CA TYR A 260 9.38 -0.95 -20.12
C TYR A 260 9.24 -1.37 -18.66
N LYS A 261 8.85 -0.44 -17.80
CA LYS A 261 8.68 -0.72 -16.36
C LYS A 261 7.57 -1.73 -16.06
N VAL A 262 6.53 -1.79 -16.88
CA VAL A 262 5.48 -2.82 -16.78
C VAL A 262 5.82 -4.10 -17.58
N GLY A 263 7.08 -4.26 -18.00
CA GLY A 263 7.55 -5.45 -18.70
C GLY A 263 6.95 -5.64 -20.09
N ILE A 264 6.68 -4.56 -20.82
CA ILE A 264 6.29 -4.57 -22.24
C ILE A 264 7.40 -3.87 -23.03
N GLU A 265 7.94 -4.55 -24.05
CA GLU A 265 9.11 -4.05 -24.80
C GLU A 265 8.74 -3.18 -25.98
N ASP A 266 7.57 -3.44 -26.57
CA ASP A 266 7.09 -2.71 -27.73
C ASP A 266 6.13 -1.58 -27.31
N PRO A 267 6.55 -0.31 -27.42
CA PRO A 267 5.71 0.84 -27.10
C PRO A 267 4.45 0.96 -27.97
N LEU A 268 4.48 0.46 -29.22
CA LEU A 268 3.31 0.46 -30.08
C LEU A 268 2.28 -0.58 -29.63
N TYR A 269 2.75 -1.78 -29.27
CA TYR A 269 1.91 -2.81 -28.68
C TYR A 269 1.33 -2.32 -27.34
N PHE A 270 2.15 -1.72 -26.48
CA PHE A 270 1.69 -1.14 -25.22
C PHE A 270 0.56 -0.12 -25.44
N SER A 271 0.75 0.84 -26.35
CA SER A 271 -0.24 1.88 -26.62
C SER A 271 -1.55 1.31 -27.15
N ARG A 272 -1.48 0.32 -28.04
CA ARG A 272 -2.68 -0.39 -28.54
C ARG A 272 -3.40 -1.17 -27.43
N LEU A 273 -2.65 -1.89 -26.62
CA LEU A 273 -3.18 -2.66 -25.50
C LEU A 273 -3.82 -1.74 -24.46
N PHE A 274 -3.15 -0.65 -24.12
CA PHE A 274 -3.67 0.36 -23.20
C PHE A 274 -4.98 0.96 -23.71
N SER A 275 -4.99 1.42 -24.98
CA SER A 275 -6.19 2.00 -25.59
C SER A 275 -7.34 1.00 -25.69
N LYS A 276 -7.05 -0.27 -25.96
CA LYS A 276 -8.06 -1.35 -25.99
C LYS A 276 -8.71 -1.57 -24.62
N LEU A 277 -7.95 -1.48 -23.52
CA LEU A 277 -8.44 -1.75 -22.18
C LEU A 277 -9.03 -0.52 -21.49
N MET A 278 -8.49 0.67 -21.77
CA MET A 278 -8.86 1.92 -21.10
C MET A 278 -9.77 2.82 -21.94
N GLY A 279 -10.00 2.50 -23.23
CA GLY A 279 -10.81 3.30 -24.14
C GLY A 279 -10.13 4.59 -24.63
N MET A 280 -8.89 4.88 -24.22
CA MET A 280 -8.16 6.09 -24.58
C MET A 280 -6.64 5.84 -24.58
N SER A 281 -5.86 6.74 -25.21
CA SER A 281 -4.41 6.60 -25.25
C SER A 281 -3.77 6.82 -23.85
N PRO A 282 -2.55 6.30 -23.60
CA PRO A 282 -1.81 6.58 -22.34
C PRO A 282 -1.58 8.08 -22.12
N THR A 283 -1.41 8.86 -23.19
CA THR A 283 -1.21 10.32 -23.14
C THR A 283 -2.47 11.02 -22.69
N ASP A 284 -3.61 10.68 -23.31
CA ASP A 284 -4.91 11.28 -22.95
C ASP A 284 -5.31 10.92 -21.53
N TYR A 285 -5.08 9.66 -21.14
CA TYR A 285 -5.31 9.21 -19.76
C TYR A 285 -4.53 10.05 -18.75
N ARG A 286 -3.22 10.28 -18.99
CA ARG A 286 -2.39 11.14 -18.12
C ARG A 286 -2.94 12.55 -18.01
N LEU A 287 -3.36 13.14 -19.13
CA LEU A 287 -3.91 14.49 -19.15
C LEU A 287 -5.21 14.60 -18.35
N ILE A 288 -6.06 13.58 -18.40
CA ILE A 288 -7.34 13.57 -17.69
C ILE A 288 -7.12 13.40 -16.16
N VAL A 289 -6.29 12.43 -15.77
CA VAL A 289 -6.13 12.10 -14.33
C VAL A 289 -5.24 13.08 -13.56
N ARG A 290 -4.60 14.03 -14.26
CA ARG A 290 -3.76 15.07 -13.69
C ARG A 290 -4.32 16.48 -13.88
N ARG A 291 -5.53 16.60 -14.41
CA ARG A 291 -6.22 17.90 -14.38
C ARG A 291 -6.50 18.24 -12.92
N PRO A 292 -6.12 19.47 -12.48
CA PRO A 292 -6.36 19.95 -11.14
C PRO A 292 -7.86 20.02 -10.83
#